data_44c1039543647abde6ea07879b978679
#
_entry.id   44c1039543647abde6ea07879b978679
#
_cell.length_a   1.000
_cell.length_b   1.000
_cell.length_c   1.000
_cell.angle_alpha   90.00
_cell.angle_beta   90.00
_cell.angle_gamma   90.00
#
_symmetry.space_group_name_H-M   'P 1'
#
loop_
_entity.id
_entity.type
_entity.pdbx_description
1 polymer ?
#
loop_
_entity_poly.entity_id
_entity_poly.type
_entity_poly.pdbx_seq_one_letter_code
_entity_poly.pdbx_strand_id
1 'polypeptide(L)'
;YAQPIKNMQDYPNFGYLFLNDKVGLERRQQWAFKRYFMKGRLGTDQVVEGDGSILTKTLLYATYPNDIRGLGLFTIRYDSPKLEDSWAYVKSVRRTRRLSGGTWMDPIGGTDQLNDDIEIFNAHPTWYPEYKLLGKRWILAVANSTGETWNQKASGNAEFPVVDLDNWPHWNPNDHWEPRQVWVLEATTPPEHPYSKKVMYMDVEFPRFYQAEAYDRQGQFWKWMNYHLKT
;
A
#
# COMPACT_ATOMS: atom_id res chain seq x y z
N TYR A 1 -12.94 6.33 5.44
CA TYR A 1 -11.59 5.78 5.58
C TYR A 1 -11.69 4.28 5.88
N ALA A 2 -11.35 3.47 4.91
CA ALA A 2 -11.35 2.01 5.06
C ALA A 2 -10.09 1.45 5.76
N GLN A 3 -9.40 2.26 6.55
CA GLN A 3 -8.22 1.78 7.27
C GLN A 3 -8.62 1.22 8.64
N PRO A 4 -8.09 0.07 9.02
CA PRO A 4 -8.32 -0.46 10.36
C PRO A 4 -7.80 0.55 11.40
N ILE A 5 -8.59 0.79 12.44
CA ILE A 5 -8.23 1.68 13.53
C ILE A 5 -7.01 1.09 14.24
N LYS A 6 -5.90 1.80 14.24
CA LYS A 6 -4.62 1.38 14.83
C LYS A 6 -4.01 2.55 15.59
N ASN A 7 -3.25 2.23 16.62
CA ASN A 7 -2.48 3.24 17.35
C ASN A 7 -1.15 3.54 16.68
N MET A 8 -0.53 2.49 16.15
CA MET A 8 0.75 2.54 15.45
C MET A 8 0.86 1.36 14.49
N GLN A 9 1.52 1.57 13.37
CA GLN A 9 2.02 0.52 12.49
C GLN A 9 3.54 0.56 12.56
N ASP A 10 4.15 -0.55 12.91
CA ASP A 10 5.61 -0.71 12.93
C ASP A 10 5.98 -2.00 12.20
N TYR A 11 6.53 -1.85 11.02
CA TYR A 11 7.07 -2.92 10.21
C TYR A 11 8.59 -2.70 10.11
N PRO A 12 9.36 -3.27 11.03
CA PRO A 12 10.80 -3.03 11.10
C PRO A 12 11.56 -3.60 9.90
N ASN A 13 10.96 -4.57 9.24
CA ASN A 13 11.52 -5.19 8.04
C ASN A 13 10.39 -5.71 7.16
N PHE A 14 10.19 -5.10 6.00
CA PHE A 14 9.35 -5.62 4.95
C PHE A 14 10.07 -5.54 3.61
N GLY A 15 9.71 -6.40 2.67
CA GLY A 15 10.40 -6.53 1.40
C GLY A 15 9.53 -6.15 0.22
N TYR A 16 10.15 -5.51 -0.76
CA TYR A 16 9.68 -5.51 -2.13
C TYR A 16 10.41 -6.60 -2.91
N LEU A 17 9.67 -7.51 -3.50
CA LEU A 17 10.15 -8.51 -4.43
C LEU A 17 9.80 -8.06 -5.85
N PHE A 18 10.81 -7.95 -6.69
CA PHE A 18 10.65 -7.60 -8.10
C PHE A 18 10.69 -8.91 -8.88
N LEU A 19 9.54 -9.26 -9.42
CA LEU A 19 9.32 -10.52 -10.10
C LEU A 19 9.13 -10.30 -11.59
N ASN A 20 9.66 -11.23 -12.35
CA ASN A 20 9.51 -11.27 -13.80
C ASN A 20 8.93 -12.63 -14.19
N ASP A 21 7.98 -12.65 -15.10
CA ASP A 21 7.29 -13.87 -15.54
C ASP A 21 8.19 -14.89 -16.24
N LYS A 22 9.39 -14.47 -16.71
CA LYS A 22 10.33 -15.35 -17.42
C LYS A 22 11.41 -15.94 -16.53
N VAL A 23 11.85 -15.17 -15.53
CA VAL A 23 13.03 -15.52 -14.71
C VAL A 23 12.72 -15.65 -13.21
N GLY A 24 11.52 -15.30 -12.78
CA GLY A 24 11.14 -15.30 -11.37
C GLY A 24 11.67 -14.09 -10.62
N LEU A 25 12.26 -14.29 -9.45
CA LEU A 25 12.78 -13.23 -8.59
C LEU A 25 14.04 -12.59 -9.20
N GLU A 26 13.93 -11.34 -9.65
CA GLU A 26 15.06 -10.59 -10.19
C GLU A 26 15.86 -9.85 -9.12
N ARG A 27 15.17 -9.17 -8.23
CA ARG A 27 15.79 -8.36 -7.17
C ARG A 27 14.86 -8.17 -5.99
N ARG A 28 15.42 -7.77 -4.87
CA ARG A 28 14.65 -7.41 -3.67
C ARG A 28 15.14 -6.10 -3.08
N GLN A 29 14.25 -5.44 -2.37
CA GLN A 29 14.57 -4.34 -1.49
C GLN A 29 13.99 -4.63 -0.10
N GLN A 30 14.65 -4.14 0.94
CA GLN A 30 14.12 -4.18 2.30
C GLN A 30 13.97 -2.77 2.84
N TRP A 31 12.88 -2.58 3.55
CA TRP A 31 12.47 -1.29 4.08
C TRP A 31 11.96 -1.45 5.50
N ALA A 32 11.99 -0.36 6.25
CA ALA A 32 11.26 -0.24 7.50
C ALA A 32 10.20 0.86 7.35
N PHE A 33 9.03 0.60 7.91
CA PHE A 33 7.89 1.51 7.86
C PHE A 33 7.35 1.72 9.26
N LYS A 34 7.20 2.98 9.65
CA LYS A 34 6.60 3.37 10.93
C LYS A 34 5.53 4.43 10.66
N ARG A 35 4.31 4.16 11.08
CA ARG A 35 3.21 5.14 11.04
C ARG A 35 2.64 5.29 12.44
N TYR A 36 2.62 6.52 12.92
CA TYR A 36 2.07 6.86 14.21
C TYR A 36 0.79 7.67 14.02
N PHE A 37 -0.30 7.19 14.62
CA PHE A 37 -1.58 7.90 14.59
C PHE A 37 -1.59 8.94 15.71
N MET A 38 -1.77 10.21 15.33
CA MET A 38 -1.76 11.34 16.27
C MET A 38 -3.12 11.53 16.91
N LYS A 39 -4.19 11.01 16.29
CA LYS A 39 -5.58 11.02 16.77
C LYS A 39 -6.35 9.82 16.21
N GLY A 40 -7.59 9.62 16.67
CA GLY A 40 -8.44 8.50 16.23
C GLY A 40 -7.87 7.14 16.64
N ARG A 41 -7.22 7.08 17.80
CA ARG A 41 -6.58 5.88 18.33
C ARG A 41 -7.58 4.99 19.07
N LEU A 42 -7.33 3.68 19.07
CA LEU A 42 -8.13 2.75 19.86
C LEU A 42 -8.11 3.10 21.36
N GLY A 43 -9.29 3.14 21.95
CA GLY A 43 -9.46 3.34 23.39
C GLY A 43 -9.25 4.76 23.89
N THR A 44 -9.03 5.72 23.00
CA THR A 44 -8.91 7.13 23.39
C THR A 44 -9.20 8.09 22.23
N ASP A 45 -9.95 9.15 22.50
CA ASP A 45 -10.15 10.27 21.58
C ASP A 45 -9.06 11.36 21.74
N GLN A 46 -8.10 11.14 22.62
CA GLN A 46 -7.07 12.12 22.91
C GLN A 46 -6.13 12.32 21.71
N VAL A 47 -5.81 13.55 21.46
CA VAL A 47 -4.75 13.96 20.55
C VAL A 47 -3.40 13.75 21.24
N VAL A 48 -2.45 13.12 20.55
CA VAL A 48 -1.13 12.82 21.14
C VAL A 48 -0.29 14.10 21.30
N GLU A 49 -0.38 14.99 20.33
CA GLU A 49 0.40 16.23 20.30
C GLU A 49 -0.27 17.27 19.40
N GLY A 50 -0.19 18.54 19.78
CA GLY A 50 -0.67 19.67 19.00
C GLY A 50 -2.18 19.90 19.10
N ASP A 51 -2.75 20.54 18.08
CA ASP A 51 -4.14 20.98 18.00
C ASP A 51 -5.11 19.95 17.40
N GLY A 52 -4.63 18.76 17.09
CA GLY A 52 -5.42 17.71 16.45
C GLY A 52 -5.55 17.84 14.93
N SER A 53 -4.88 18.76 14.30
CA SER A 53 -4.88 18.92 12.84
C SER A 53 -4.10 17.81 12.12
N ILE A 54 -3.17 17.14 12.79
CA ILE A 54 -2.35 16.05 12.24
C ILE A 54 -3.03 14.71 12.51
N LEU A 55 -3.27 13.94 11.44
CA LEU A 55 -3.79 12.58 11.53
C LEU A 55 -2.68 11.57 11.78
N THR A 56 -1.63 11.57 10.94
CA THR A 56 -0.50 10.62 11.06
C THR A 56 0.83 11.28 10.78
N LYS A 57 1.88 10.72 11.42
CA LYS A 57 3.29 10.91 11.04
C LYS A 57 3.83 9.57 10.58
N THR A 58 4.41 9.52 9.39
CA THR A 58 4.89 8.28 8.75
C THR A 58 6.36 8.42 8.39
N LEU A 59 7.14 7.38 8.69
CA LEU A 59 8.53 7.26 8.28
C LEU A 59 8.73 5.94 7.53
N LEU A 60 9.23 6.04 6.31
CA LEU A 60 9.62 4.93 5.47
C LEU A 60 11.10 5.08 5.15
N TYR A 61 11.92 4.05 5.34
CA TYR A 61 13.33 4.11 4.97
C TYR A 61 13.87 2.76 4.50
N ALA A 62 14.75 2.83 3.50
CA ALA A 62 15.38 1.65 2.90
C ALA A 62 16.51 1.13 3.79
N THR A 63 16.56 -0.20 3.97
CA THR A 63 17.60 -0.90 4.73
C THR A 63 18.50 -1.77 3.84
N TYR A 64 18.04 -2.17 2.67
CA TYR A 64 18.75 -2.98 1.68
C TYR A 64 18.17 -2.73 0.27
N PRO A 65 18.98 -2.79 -0.79
CA PRO A 65 20.44 -2.96 -0.85
C PRO A 65 21.23 -1.69 -0.47
N ASN A 66 22.56 -1.78 -0.49
CA ASN A 66 23.44 -0.72 0.00
C ASN A 66 23.34 0.60 -0.77
N ASP A 67 23.02 0.55 -2.07
CA ASP A 67 22.87 1.72 -2.95
C ASP A 67 21.71 2.62 -2.51
N ILE A 68 20.59 2.04 -2.09
CA ILE A 68 19.43 2.78 -1.58
C ILE A 68 19.38 2.88 -0.04
N ARG A 69 20.24 2.13 0.68
CA ARG A 69 20.23 2.09 2.14
C ARG A 69 20.34 3.49 2.75
N GLY A 70 19.34 3.83 3.59
CA GLY A 70 19.22 5.13 4.24
C GLY A 70 18.48 6.19 3.40
N LEU A 71 17.98 5.84 2.20
CA LEU A 71 16.93 6.64 1.56
C LEU A 71 15.72 6.63 2.49
N GLY A 72 15.20 7.80 2.86
CA GLY A 72 14.09 7.92 3.78
C GLY A 72 13.03 8.90 3.28
N LEU A 73 11.78 8.60 3.59
CA LEU A 73 10.63 9.47 3.35
C LEU A 73 9.90 9.68 4.68
N PHE A 74 9.77 10.94 5.09
CA PHE A 74 8.95 11.33 6.23
C PHE A 74 7.75 12.10 5.72
N THR A 75 6.54 11.72 6.17
CA THR A 75 5.28 12.32 5.70
C THR A 75 4.41 12.67 6.89
N ILE A 76 3.85 13.88 6.88
CA ILE A 76 2.81 14.35 7.80
C ILE A 76 1.51 14.41 7.01
N ARG A 77 0.51 13.63 7.44
CA ARG A 77 -0.85 13.65 6.92
C ARG A 77 -1.77 14.40 7.87
N TYR A 78 -2.59 15.25 7.31
CA TYR A 78 -3.55 16.05 8.06
C TYR A 78 -4.92 15.38 8.13
N ASP A 79 -5.69 15.74 9.14
CA ASP A 79 -7.11 15.38 9.27
C ASP A 79 -7.99 16.39 8.53
N SER A 80 -7.67 16.58 7.26
CA SER A 80 -8.34 17.52 6.37
C SER A 80 -7.96 17.18 4.92
N PRO A 81 -8.63 17.75 3.91
CA PRO A 81 -8.26 17.60 2.50
C PRO A 81 -6.90 18.19 2.11
N LYS A 82 -6.23 18.89 3.03
CA LYS A 82 -4.90 19.43 2.80
C LYS A 82 -3.93 18.34 2.36
N LEU A 83 -3.15 18.63 1.32
CA LEU A 83 -2.09 17.73 0.85
C LEU A 83 -1.04 17.50 1.93
N GLU A 84 -0.43 16.35 1.90
CA GLU A 84 0.63 15.95 2.82
C GLU A 84 1.86 16.84 2.71
N ASP A 85 2.51 17.06 3.83
CA ASP A 85 3.87 17.56 3.85
C ASP A 85 4.84 16.37 3.90
N SER A 86 5.74 16.31 2.93
CA SER A 86 6.70 15.20 2.79
C SER A 86 8.13 15.69 2.65
N TRP A 87 9.05 14.91 3.22
CA TRP A 87 10.49 15.17 3.16
C TRP A 87 11.23 13.90 2.81
N ALA A 88 12.10 13.97 1.81
CA ALA A 88 13.02 12.89 1.47
C ALA A 88 14.41 13.17 2.03
N TYR A 89 14.98 12.18 2.71
CA TYR A 89 16.40 12.17 3.05
C TYR A 89 17.16 11.34 2.01
N VAL A 90 18.13 11.98 1.35
CA VAL A 90 18.95 11.34 0.31
C VAL A 90 20.39 11.21 0.84
N LYS A 91 20.81 9.98 1.13
CA LYS A 91 22.10 9.67 1.75
C LYS A 91 23.30 10.15 0.93
N SER A 92 23.26 10.02 -0.40
CA SER A 92 24.37 10.40 -1.29
C SER A 92 24.76 11.87 -1.16
N VAL A 93 23.78 12.74 -0.89
CA VAL A 93 23.99 14.17 -0.69
C VAL A 93 23.87 14.59 0.78
N ARG A 94 23.55 13.66 1.69
CA ARG A 94 23.34 13.86 3.14
C ARG A 94 22.41 15.03 3.46
N ARG A 95 21.35 15.17 2.68
CA ARG A 95 20.40 16.28 2.82
C ARG A 95 18.97 15.79 2.84
N THR A 96 18.17 16.50 3.63
CA THR A 96 16.71 16.39 3.60
C THR A 96 16.17 17.46 2.64
N ARG A 97 15.25 17.05 1.78
CA ARG A 97 14.54 17.96 0.87
C ARG A 97 13.03 17.83 1.10
N ARG A 98 12.36 18.95 1.18
CA ARG A 98 10.90 18.98 1.16
C ARG A 98 10.44 18.64 -0.25
N LEU A 99 9.45 17.75 -0.35
CA LEU A 99 8.82 17.34 -1.60
C LEU A 99 7.55 18.17 -1.82
N SER A 100 7.06 18.19 -3.06
CA SER A 100 5.77 18.80 -3.38
C SER A 100 4.62 17.98 -2.79
N GLY A 101 3.44 18.59 -2.61
CA GLY A 101 2.25 17.92 -2.09
C GLY A 101 1.67 16.80 -2.98
N GLY A 102 2.27 16.54 -4.15
CA GLY A 102 1.90 15.46 -5.07
C GLY A 102 2.53 14.10 -4.77
N THR A 103 3.31 13.97 -3.69
CA THR A 103 4.08 12.76 -3.34
C THR A 103 3.22 11.50 -3.24
N TRP A 104 1.94 11.62 -2.91
CA TRP A 104 1.02 10.48 -2.86
C TRP A 104 0.82 9.81 -4.22
N MET A 105 1.08 10.52 -5.32
CA MET A 105 1.02 10.03 -6.70
C MET A 105 2.37 9.52 -7.21
N ASP A 106 3.45 9.69 -6.43
CA ASP A 106 4.80 9.31 -6.85
C ASP A 106 5.08 7.83 -6.55
N PRO A 107 5.91 7.18 -7.39
CA PRO A 107 6.41 5.84 -7.12
C PRO A 107 7.30 5.77 -5.88
N ILE A 108 7.20 4.68 -5.15
CA ILE A 108 8.03 4.41 -3.97
C ILE A 108 9.40 3.88 -4.42
N GLY A 109 10.46 4.61 -4.14
CA GLY A 109 11.85 4.12 -4.11
C GLY A 109 12.30 3.25 -5.30
N GLY A 110 11.92 3.60 -6.53
CA GLY A 110 12.30 2.84 -7.73
C GLY A 110 11.45 1.59 -7.97
N THR A 111 10.29 1.51 -7.31
CA THR A 111 9.23 0.56 -7.64
C THR A 111 8.26 1.19 -8.62
N ASP A 112 7.35 0.40 -9.17
CA ASP A 112 6.18 0.89 -9.91
C ASP A 112 4.93 1.08 -9.03
N GLN A 113 5.04 0.78 -7.73
CA GLN A 113 4.01 1.03 -6.75
C GLN A 113 3.98 2.51 -6.36
N LEU A 114 2.86 3.16 -6.52
CA LEU A 114 2.65 4.53 -6.04
C LEU A 114 2.43 4.55 -4.52
N ASN A 115 2.69 5.67 -3.87
CA ASN A 115 2.32 5.85 -2.47
C ASN A 115 0.81 5.66 -2.24
N ASP A 116 -0.01 6.03 -3.22
CA ASP A 116 -1.46 5.80 -3.22
C ASP A 116 -1.87 4.32 -3.29
N ASP A 117 -0.99 3.44 -3.77
CA ASP A 117 -1.27 2.01 -3.88
C ASP A 117 -1.06 1.24 -2.57
N ILE A 118 -0.47 1.87 -1.55
CA ILE A 118 -0.31 1.25 -0.23
C ILE A 118 -1.69 0.89 0.33
N GLU A 119 -1.87 -0.38 0.73
CA GLU A 119 -3.16 -0.91 1.21
C GLU A 119 -4.30 -0.67 0.19
N ILE A 120 -3.94 -0.64 -1.11
CA ILE A 120 -4.82 -0.40 -2.28
C ILE A 120 -5.28 1.06 -2.41
N PHE A 121 -5.59 1.73 -1.32
CA PHE A 121 -6.11 3.09 -1.31
C PHE A 121 -5.56 3.86 -0.12
N ASN A 122 -4.45 4.54 -0.31
CA ASN A 122 -3.79 5.33 0.74
C ASN A 122 -4.04 6.84 0.62
N ALA A 123 -4.62 7.31 -0.48
CA ALA A 123 -4.98 8.72 -0.64
C ALA A 123 -6.03 9.19 0.37
N HIS A 124 -6.10 10.50 0.62
CA HIS A 124 -7.27 11.06 1.26
C HIS A 124 -8.46 10.95 0.30
N PRO A 125 -9.64 10.48 0.73
CA PRO A 125 -10.76 10.24 -0.19
C PRO A 125 -11.16 11.45 -1.03
N THR A 126 -11.02 12.66 -0.51
CA THR A 126 -11.39 13.90 -1.22
C THR A 126 -10.35 14.36 -2.26
N TRP A 127 -9.20 13.69 -2.37
CA TRP A 127 -8.22 13.94 -3.44
C TRP A 127 -8.65 13.31 -4.77
N TYR A 128 -9.56 12.35 -4.70
CA TYR A 128 -10.23 11.80 -5.87
C TYR A 128 -11.50 12.60 -6.15
N PRO A 129 -11.65 13.18 -7.35
CA PRO A 129 -12.76 14.11 -7.64
C PRO A 129 -14.12 13.42 -7.74
N GLU A 130 -14.14 12.12 -8.05
CA GLU A 130 -15.41 11.41 -8.29
C GLU A 130 -15.32 9.94 -7.87
N TYR A 131 -16.43 9.45 -7.32
CA TYR A 131 -16.64 8.05 -7.00
C TYR A 131 -17.96 7.56 -7.58
N LYS A 132 -17.95 6.34 -8.14
CA LYS A 132 -19.12 5.68 -8.65
C LYS A 132 -19.25 4.28 -8.06
N LEU A 133 -20.39 3.99 -7.42
CA LEU A 133 -20.71 2.64 -6.96
C LEU A 133 -21.26 1.83 -8.15
N LEU A 134 -20.52 0.78 -8.55
CA LEU A 134 -20.89 -0.10 -9.65
C LEU A 134 -21.80 -1.27 -9.23
N GLY A 135 -21.93 -1.50 -7.91
CA GLY A 135 -22.77 -2.54 -7.34
C GLY A 135 -21.99 -3.56 -6.50
N LYS A 136 -22.58 -4.73 -6.31
CA LYS A 136 -21.97 -5.84 -5.56
C LYS A 136 -21.53 -6.95 -6.50
N ARG A 137 -20.44 -7.65 -6.11
CA ARG A 137 -19.94 -8.84 -6.79
C ARG A 137 -19.40 -9.85 -5.80
N TRP A 138 -19.31 -11.10 -6.22
CA TRP A 138 -18.51 -12.13 -5.56
C TRP A 138 -17.16 -12.20 -6.24
N ILE A 139 -16.11 -12.22 -5.45
CA ILE A 139 -14.73 -12.40 -5.90
C ILE A 139 -14.05 -13.47 -5.04
N LEU A 140 -12.96 -14.04 -5.54
CA LEU A 140 -12.02 -14.77 -4.70
C LEU A 140 -11.04 -13.79 -4.07
N ALA A 141 -10.89 -13.84 -2.76
CA ALA A 141 -10.00 -12.97 -2.01
C ALA A 141 -9.34 -13.72 -0.84
N VAL A 142 -8.20 -13.25 -0.40
CA VAL A 142 -7.57 -13.72 0.84
C VAL A 142 -8.03 -12.82 1.98
N ALA A 143 -9.11 -13.20 2.64
CA ALA A 143 -9.71 -12.41 3.72
C ALA A 143 -9.15 -12.78 5.09
N ASN A 144 -8.63 -14.00 5.25
CA ASN A 144 -8.12 -14.54 6.50
C ASN A 144 -6.71 -15.12 6.29
N SER A 145 -5.76 -14.25 5.91
CA SER A 145 -4.37 -14.66 5.78
C SER A 145 -3.82 -15.12 7.13
N THR A 146 -3.33 -16.33 7.21
CA THR A 146 -2.69 -16.82 8.42
C THR A 146 -1.33 -16.15 8.67
N GLY A 147 -0.74 -15.57 7.62
CA GLY A 147 0.62 -15.05 7.63
C GLY A 147 1.64 -16.15 7.92
N GLU A 148 1.18 -17.40 7.96
CA GLU A 148 2.00 -18.58 8.12
C GLU A 148 2.19 -19.24 6.75
N THR A 149 3.26 -19.96 6.67
CA THR A 149 3.68 -20.64 5.49
C THR A 149 3.15 -22.06 5.49
N TRP A 150 1.82 -22.19 5.55
CA TRP A 150 1.18 -23.50 5.56
C TRP A 150 1.62 -24.38 4.38
N ASN A 151 2.17 -23.78 3.34
CA ASN A 151 2.72 -24.46 2.17
C ASN A 151 4.20 -24.17 1.95
N GLN A 152 4.98 -23.98 3.01
CA GLN A 152 6.45 -23.80 2.94
C GLN A 152 7.16 -24.84 2.08
N LYS A 153 6.68 -26.10 2.14
CA LYS A 153 7.25 -27.19 1.35
C LYS A 153 6.96 -27.09 -0.14
N ALA A 154 5.88 -26.43 -0.53
CA ALA A 154 5.53 -26.25 -1.93
C ALA A 154 6.24 -25.05 -2.55
N SER A 155 6.51 -24.00 -1.77
CA SER A 155 7.23 -22.84 -2.28
C SER A 155 8.73 -23.03 -2.43
N GLY A 156 9.32 -24.09 -1.80
CA GLY A 156 10.77 -24.31 -1.83
C GLY A 156 11.61 -23.19 -1.21
N ASN A 157 11.02 -22.04 -0.94
CA ASN A 157 11.72 -20.83 -0.52
C ASN A 157 11.36 -20.45 0.92
N ALA A 158 12.24 -20.80 1.86
CA ALA A 158 12.06 -20.50 3.28
C ALA A 158 12.16 -18.99 3.61
N GLU A 159 12.75 -18.18 2.74
CA GLU A 159 12.92 -16.74 2.96
C GLU A 159 11.64 -15.96 2.63
N PHE A 160 10.88 -16.41 1.62
CA PHE A 160 9.63 -15.76 1.18
C PHE A 160 8.49 -16.77 1.12
N PRO A 161 8.11 -17.31 2.25
CA PRO A 161 7.21 -18.47 2.29
C PRO A 161 5.76 -18.17 1.92
N VAL A 162 5.38 -16.90 1.87
CA VAL A 162 4.02 -16.44 1.52
C VAL A 162 3.77 -16.37 0.01
N VAL A 163 4.83 -16.54 -0.81
CA VAL A 163 4.76 -16.45 -2.27
C VAL A 163 5.41 -17.67 -2.89
N ASP A 164 4.78 -18.27 -3.89
CA ASP A 164 5.39 -19.32 -4.71
C ASP A 164 6.31 -18.67 -5.75
N LEU A 165 7.61 -18.70 -5.47
CA LEU A 165 8.64 -18.18 -6.37
C LEU A 165 9.17 -19.23 -7.36
N ASP A 166 8.84 -20.50 -7.16
CA ASP A 166 9.39 -21.61 -7.95
C ASP A 166 8.57 -21.90 -9.20
N ASN A 167 7.25 -21.73 -9.11
CA ASN A 167 6.35 -22.02 -10.20
C ASN A 167 5.87 -20.76 -10.93
N TRP A 168 5.82 -20.82 -12.25
CA TRP A 168 5.25 -19.73 -13.05
C TRP A 168 3.82 -19.37 -12.60
N PRO A 169 3.46 -18.12 -12.48
CA PRO A 169 4.16 -16.87 -12.82
C PRO A 169 5.06 -16.30 -11.71
N HIS A 170 5.50 -17.08 -10.73
CA HIS A 170 6.45 -16.73 -9.67
C HIS A 170 5.95 -15.70 -8.64
N TRP A 171 4.66 -15.44 -8.56
CA TRP A 171 4.07 -14.45 -7.63
C TRP A 171 2.74 -14.89 -7.02
N ASN A 172 2.38 -16.16 -7.19
CA ASN A 172 1.16 -16.69 -6.59
C ASN A 172 1.28 -16.70 -5.07
N PRO A 173 0.32 -16.08 -4.36
CA PRO A 173 0.33 -16.15 -2.90
C PRO A 173 0.01 -17.56 -2.43
N ASN A 174 0.71 -18.00 -1.39
CA ASN A 174 0.48 -19.27 -0.70
C ASN A 174 -0.59 -19.15 0.38
N ASP A 175 -1.66 -18.47 0.10
CA ASP A 175 -2.78 -18.27 1.02
C ASP A 175 -4.06 -18.97 0.55
N HIS A 176 -5.01 -19.13 1.48
CA HIS A 176 -6.32 -19.63 1.14
C HIS A 176 -7.20 -18.54 0.53
N TRP A 177 -7.71 -18.81 -0.65
CA TRP A 177 -8.67 -17.95 -1.34
C TRP A 177 -10.09 -18.40 -1.02
N GLU A 178 -10.94 -17.47 -0.64
CA GLU A 178 -12.33 -17.71 -0.29
C GLU A 178 -13.26 -16.76 -1.05
N PRO A 179 -14.51 -17.16 -1.34
CA PRO A 179 -15.47 -16.26 -1.95
C PRO A 179 -15.89 -15.17 -0.94
N ARG A 180 -15.74 -13.92 -1.37
CA ARG A 180 -16.16 -12.74 -0.59
C ARG A 180 -17.08 -11.87 -1.42
N GLN A 181 -18.15 -11.38 -0.79
CA GLN A 181 -19.01 -10.38 -1.41
C GLN A 181 -18.41 -9.00 -1.21
N VAL A 182 -18.30 -8.23 -2.29
CA VAL A 182 -17.66 -6.91 -2.28
C VAL A 182 -18.53 -5.85 -2.93
N TRP A 183 -18.40 -4.62 -2.47
CA TRP A 183 -18.77 -3.43 -3.20
C TRP A 183 -17.70 -3.14 -4.24
N VAL A 184 -18.13 -2.82 -5.46
CA VAL A 184 -17.23 -2.39 -6.55
C VAL A 184 -17.33 -0.88 -6.68
N LEU A 185 -16.23 -0.19 -6.39
CA LEU A 185 -16.12 1.27 -6.43
C LEU A 185 -15.19 1.68 -7.55
N GLU A 186 -15.66 2.49 -8.48
CA GLU A 186 -14.82 3.18 -9.45
C GLU A 186 -14.52 4.58 -8.89
N ALA A 187 -13.23 4.95 -8.85
CA ALA A 187 -12.76 6.24 -8.41
C ALA A 187 -11.94 6.91 -9.53
N THR A 188 -12.39 8.07 -9.97
CA THR A 188 -11.69 8.89 -10.97
C THR A 188 -10.55 9.64 -10.30
N THR A 189 -9.36 9.65 -10.90
CA THR A 189 -8.20 10.34 -10.37
C THR A 189 -8.12 11.78 -10.88
N PRO A 190 -7.41 12.68 -10.19
CA PRO A 190 -7.12 14.01 -10.73
C PRO A 190 -6.23 13.92 -11.99
N PRO A 191 -6.21 14.97 -12.83
CA PRO A 191 -5.48 14.96 -14.11
C PRO A 191 -3.98 14.69 -13.99
N GLU A 192 -3.37 15.10 -12.90
CA GLU A 192 -1.93 14.93 -12.63
C GLU A 192 -1.55 13.50 -12.21
N HIS A 193 -2.53 12.70 -11.82
CA HIS A 193 -2.29 11.33 -11.39
C HIS A 193 -1.90 10.45 -12.58
N PRO A 194 -0.95 9.49 -12.42
CA PRO A 194 -0.58 8.55 -13.49
C PRO A 194 -1.73 7.69 -14.00
N TYR A 195 -2.69 7.36 -13.13
CA TYR A 195 -3.90 6.64 -13.50
C TYR A 195 -5.01 7.58 -13.97
N SER A 196 -5.91 7.09 -14.81
CA SER A 196 -7.19 7.75 -15.10
C SER A 196 -8.25 7.42 -14.06
N LYS A 197 -8.22 6.18 -13.55
CA LYS A 197 -9.14 5.69 -12.52
C LYS A 197 -8.59 4.46 -11.82
N LYS A 198 -9.15 4.17 -10.65
CA LYS A 198 -9.06 2.87 -9.97
C LYS A 198 -10.46 2.24 -9.86
N VAL A 199 -10.54 0.93 -10.04
CA VAL A 199 -11.72 0.13 -9.68
C VAL A 199 -11.35 -0.74 -8.48
N MET A 200 -12.01 -0.52 -7.35
CA MET A 200 -11.63 -1.09 -6.07
C MET A 200 -12.72 -2.02 -5.55
N TYR A 201 -12.31 -3.12 -4.94
CA TYR A 201 -13.17 -4.16 -4.43
C TYR A 201 -13.12 -4.18 -2.91
N MET A 202 -14.14 -3.60 -2.28
CA MET A 202 -14.25 -3.42 -0.83
C MET A 202 -15.22 -4.45 -0.24
N ASP A 203 -14.82 -5.11 0.85
CA ASP A 203 -15.69 -6.05 1.56
C ASP A 203 -17.00 -5.39 1.99
N VAL A 204 -18.12 -6.15 1.93
CA VAL A 204 -19.44 -5.62 2.33
C VAL A 204 -19.64 -5.55 3.84
N GLU A 205 -18.87 -6.31 4.62
CA GLU A 205 -18.97 -6.42 6.08
C GLU A 205 -17.91 -5.59 6.80
N PHE A 206 -16.70 -5.52 6.20
CA PHE A 206 -15.56 -4.81 6.79
C PHE A 206 -15.05 -3.73 5.84
N PRO A 207 -14.68 -2.55 6.35
CA PRO A 207 -14.19 -1.46 5.50
C PRO A 207 -12.73 -1.73 5.05
N ARG A 208 -12.53 -2.77 4.26
CA ARG A 208 -11.22 -3.13 3.68
C ARG A 208 -11.34 -3.39 2.19
N PHE A 209 -10.28 -3.07 1.46
CA PHE A 209 -10.12 -3.43 0.07
C PHE A 209 -9.31 -4.72 -0.05
N TYR A 210 -9.75 -5.63 -0.91
CA TYR A 210 -9.00 -6.85 -1.26
C TYR A 210 -8.22 -6.69 -2.55
N GLN A 211 -8.82 -6.06 -3.53
CA GLN A 211 -8.28 -5.96 -4.88
C GLN A 211 -8.55 -4.57 -5.45
N ALA A 212 -7.72 -4.18 -6.43
CA ALA A 212 -8.02 -3.05 -7.29
C ALA A 212 -7.41 -3.22 -8.68
N GLU A 213 -8.03 -2.59 -9.64
CA GLU A 213 -7.53 -2.39 -10.99
C GLU A 213 -7.20 -0.92 -11.17
N ALA A 214 -6.04 -0.62 -11.76
CA ALA A 214 -5.68 0.73 -12.15
C ALA A 214 -5.58 0.83 -13.67
N TYR A 215 -6.08 1.92 -14.20
CA TYR A 215 -6.14 2.20 -15.63
C TYR A 215 -5.26 3.40 -15.97
N ASP A 216 -4.52 3.33 -17.06
CA ASP A 216 -3.67 4.43 -17.53
C ASP A 216 -4.49 5.63 -18.02
N ARG A 217 -3.81 6.69 -18.45
CA ARG A 217 -4.47 7.92 -18.94
C ARG A 217 -5.22 7.74 -20.26
N GLN A 218 -4.95 6.65 -20.98
CA GLN A 218 -5.69 6.23 -22.18
C GLN A 218 -6.90 5.35 -21.84
N GLY A 219 -7.11 5.03 -20.56
CA GLY A 219 -8.19 4.17 -20.09
C GLY A 219 -7.92 2.68 -20.29
N GLN A 220 -6.67 2.29 -20.60
CA GLN A 220 -6.28 0.89 -20.73
C GLN A 220 -5.92 0.32 -19.36
N PHE A 221 -6.24 -0.96 -19.14
CA PHE A 221 -5.84 -1.68 -17.94
C PHE A 221 -4.30 -1.69 -17.83
N TRP A 222 -3.82 -1.25 -16.68
CA TRP A 222 -2.37 -1.15 -16.44
C TRP A 222 -1.90 -2.04 -15.30
N LYS A 223 -2.56 -1.98 -14.12
CA LYS A 223 -2.13 -2.71 -12.94
C LYS A 223 -3.30 -3.39 -12.25
N TRP A 224 -3.01 -4.55 -11.71
CA TRP A 224 -3.87 -5.22 -10.75
C TRP A 224 -3.17 -5.26 -9.39
N MET A 225 -3.92 -4.96 -8.34
CA MET A 225 -3.45 -4.96 -6.96
C MET A 225 -4.25 -5.98 -6.17
N ASN A 226 -3.55 -6.73 -5.33
CA ASN A 226 -4.15 -7.68 -4.43
C ASN A 226 -3.55 -7.49 -3.04
N TYR A 227 -4.40 -7.44 -2.03
CA TYR A 227 -4.00 -7.15 -0.66
C TYR A 227 -4.50 -8.23 0.28
N HIS A 228 -3.58 -8.94 0.91
CA HIS A 228 -3.84 -9.99 1.87
C HIS A 228 -3.68 -9.43 3.28
N LEU A 229 -4.69 -9.59 4.09
CA LEU A 229 -4.66 -9.15 5.47
C LEU A 229 -4.69 -10.35 6.41
N LYS A 230 -3.80 -10.34 7.39
CA LYS A 230 -3.91 -11.20 8.55
C LYS A 230 -4.96 -10.60 9.50
N THR A 231 -5.97 -11.36 9.82
CA THR A 231 -7.01 -11.02 10.82
C THR A 231 -6.61 -11.47 12.22
#